data_45d237bab0442e545f5336ed8b87c5c7
#
_entry.id   45d237bab0442e545f5336ed8b87c5c7
#
_cell.length_a   1.000
_cell.length_b   1.000
_cell.length_c   1.000
_cell.angle_alpha   90.00
_cell.angle_beta   90.00
_cell.angle_gamma   90.00
#
_symmetry.space_group_name_H-M   'P 1'
#
loop_
_entity.id
_entity.type
_entity.pdbx_description
1 polymer ?
#
loop_
_entity_poly.entity_id
_entity_poly.type
_entity_poly.pdbx_seq_one_letter_code
_entity_poly.pdbx_strand_id
1 'polypeptide(L)'
;MLLPLVPHVGEKINGARLWVKVGPISFQPIEIAKILLAFFFASYFASNRELLSTPTQRLGPKLIVPPRTLVPILVAWGFSLAILGAENDIGFALLLFALFISLLWVTTGLKTYVVLGMGLFVGGAFFVANYFSQVHSRIGFWLDPWSAAHWATSNQIGLGWFSLAAGGVTGTGLGLGQSGNIPFITSDMIFAAVGEELGFLGIILVVCLFVVFVGEGFRIAQHAHSDFVRLTAAALTATMGFQAFFIMAGVLRILPFTGITLPFMAYGGSSLVANYVIVALLLRISDENAGEVRGGQVLDLDLV
;
A
#
# COMPACT_ATOMS: atom_id res chain seq x y z
N MET A 1 13.96 -6.11 5.07
CA MET A 1 13.46 -5.17 6.09
C MET A 1 14.52 -4.81 7.14
N LEU A 2 15.28 -5.70 7.74
CA LEU A 2 16.27 -5.35 8.79
C LEU A 2 17.53 -4.62 8.29
N LEU A 3 17.83 -4.69 7.00
CA LEU A 3 19.06 -4.11 6.41
C LEU A 3 19.25 -2.61 6.68
N PRO A 4 18.22 -1.74 6.61
CA PRO A 4 18.40 -0.32 6.89
C PRO A 4 18.74 -0.02 8.35
N LEU A 5 18.43 -0.93 9.27
CA LEU A 5 18.73 -0.77 10.70
C LEU A 5 20.19 -1.14 11.05
N VAL A 6 20.89 -1.83 10.13
CA VAL A 6 22.29 -2.22 10.34
C VAL A 6 23.19 -0.98 10.28
N PRO A 7 24.06 -0.74 11.29
CA PRO A 7 25.02 0.35 11.27
C PRO A 7 25.91 0.30 10.02
N HIS A 8 26.22 1.46 9.45
CA HIS A 8 27.03 1.65 8.22
C HIS A 8 26.42 1.13 6.90
N VAL A 9 25.26 0.47 6.93
CA VAL A 9 24.54 0.00 5.74
C VAL A 9 23.33 0.88 5.44
N GLY A 10 22.59 1.26 6.48
CA GLY A 10 21.40 2.09 6.37
C GLY A 10 21.73 3.59 6.40
N GLU A 11 21.17 4.32 5.46
CA GLU A 11 21.25 5.79 5.38
C GLU A 11 20.02 6.42 6.05
N LYS A 12 20.26 7.40 6.94
CA LYS A 12 19.18 8.14 7.60
C LYS A 12 18.84 9.39 6.77
N ILE A 13 17.67 9.39 6.13
CA ILE A 13 17.17 10.53 5.35
C ILE A 13 15.88 11.03 6.01
N ASN A 14 15.80 12.32 6.30
CA ASN A 14 14.62 12.97 6.91
C ASN A 14 14.11 12.27 8.21
N GLY A 15 15.03 11.74 9.01
CA GLY A 15 14.70 11.08 10.28
C GLY A 15 14.32 9.62 10.18
N ALA A 16 14.10 9.07 8.98
CA ALA A 16 13.80 7.66 8.73
C ALA A 16 15.01 6.92 8.16
N ARG A 17 15.15 5.63 8.50
CA ARG A 17 16.21 4.74 7.99
C ARG A 17 15.58 3.75 7.02
N LEU A 18 15.39 4.16 5.76
CA LEU A 18 14.67 3.40 4.75
C LEU A 18 15.57 2.91 3.62
N TRP A 19 16.72 3.55 3.46
CA TRP A 19 17.59 3.35 2.31
C TRP A 19 18.83 2.55 2.66
N VAL A 20 19.20 1.65 1.77
CA VAL A 20 20.46 0.90 1.81
C VAL A 20 21.30 1.36 0.64
N LYS A 21 22.53 1.77 0.90
CA LYS A 21 23.48 2.23 -0.11
C LYS A 21 24.56 1.18 -0.32
N VAL A 22 24.68 0.73 -1.56
CA VAL A 22 25.76 -0.20 -1.98
C VAL A 22 26.50 0.45 -3.14
N GLY A 23 27.62 1.07 -2.85
CA GLY A 23 28.38 1.84 -3.85
C GLY A 23 27.56 3.04 -4.38
N PRO A 24 27.39 3.18 -5.70
CA PRO A 24 26.60 4.26 -6.30
C PRO A 24 25.09 4.01 -6.27
N ILE A 25 24.66 2.81 -5.92
CA ILE A 25 23.25 2.40 -5.98
C ILE A 25 22.65 2.51 -4.59
N SER A 26 21.52 3.23 -4.48
CA SER A 26 20.66 3.23 -3.29
C SER A 26 19.35 2.54 -3.61
N PHE A 27 18.89 1.66 -2.73
CA PHE A 27 17.61 0.99 -2.88
C PHE A 27 16.87 0.91 -1.54
N GLN A 28 15.59 0.74 -1.61
CA GLN A 28 14.68 0.66 -0.47
C GLN A 28 14.22 -0.80 -0.29
N PRO A 29 14.74 -1.55 0.70
CA PRO A 29 14.45 -2.97 0.87
C PRO A 29 12.98 -3.29 1.06
N ILE A 30 12.19 -2.37 1.62
CA ILE A 30 10.77 -2.56 1.84
C ILE A 30 9.98 -2.74 0.52
N GLU A 31 10.44 -2.14 -0.57
CA GLU A 31 9.80 -2.29 -1.87
C GLU A 31 9.84 -3.74 -2.39
N ILE A 32 10.93 -4.45 -2.12
CA ILE A 32 11.03 -5.90 -2.40
C ILE A 32 10.26 -6.68 -1.34
N ALA A 33 10.40 -6.28 -0.07
CA ALA A 33 9.76 -6.99 1.04
C ALA A 33 8.23 -6.98 0.94
N LYS A 34 7.59 -5.92 0.42
CA LYS A 34 6.13 -5.90 0.23
C LYS A 34 5.64 -7.01 -0.70
N ILE A 35 6.41 -7.33 -1.76
CA ILE A 35 6.09 -8.41 -2.70
C ILE A 35 6.24 -9.77 -1.98
N LEU A 36 7.36 -9.97 -1.28
CA LEU A 36 7.62 -11.21 -0.54
C LEU A 36 6.59 -11.44 0.59
N LEU A 37 6.18 -10.38 1.27
CA LEU A 37 5.13 -10.46 2.29
C LEU A 37 3.76 -10.76 1.69
N ALA A 38 3.45 -10.22 0.50
CA ALA A 38 2.24 -10.56 -0.22
C ALA A 38 2.20 -12.07 -0.56
N PHE A 39 3.30 -12.63 -1.07
CA PHE A 39 3.44 -14.08 -1.31
C PHE A 39 3.33 -14.90 -0.01
N PHE A 40 4.01 -14.47 1.04
CA PHE A 40 3.98 -15.16 2.33
C PHE A 40 2.56 -15.22 2.89
N PHE A 41 1.85 -14.08 2.93
CA PHE A 41 0.46 -14.05 3.41
C PHE A 41 -0.45 -14.89 2.52
N ALA A 42 -0.35 -14.77 1.20
CA ALA A 42 -1.13 -15.56 0.27
C ALA A 42 -0.91 -17.07 0.47
N SER A 43 0.34 -17.49 0.61
CA SER A 43 0.70 -18.90 0.87
C SER A 43 0.14 -19.40 2.19
N TYR A 44 0.31 -18.62 3.27
CA TYR A 44 -0.21 -19.01 4.58
C TYR A 44 -1.73 -19.11 4.59
N PHE A 45 -2.42 -18.12 4.04
CA PHE A 45 -3.87 -18.11 3.98
C PHE A 45 -4.43 -19.20 3.06
N ALA A 46 -3.78 -19.49 1.94
CA ALA A 46 -4.17 -20.58 1.06
C ALA A 46 -4.03 -21.95 1.75
N SER A 47 -2.88 -22.20 2.38
CA SER A 47 -2.60 -23.47 3.07
C SER A 47 -3.51 -23.73 4.29
N ASN A 48 -4.03 -22.68 4.92
CA ASN A 48 -4.89 -22.79 6.09
C ASN A 48 -6.35 -22.41 5.82
N ARG A 49 -6.76 -22.33 4.54
CA ARG A 49 -8.08 -21.82 4.15
C ARG A 49 -9.24 -22.55 4.81
N GLU A 50 -9.20 -23.88 4.85
CA GLU A 50 -10.25 -24.70 5.45
C GLU A 50 -10.43 -24.40 6.94
N LEU A 51 -9.30 -24.28 7.68
CA LEU A 51 -9.32 -23.94 9.10
C LEU A 51 -9.78 -22.50 9.36
N LEU A 52 -9.47 -21.60 8.43
CA LEU A 52 -9.81 -20.18 8.53
C LEU A 52 -11.25 -19.89 8.11
N SER A 53 -11.82 -20.68 7.20
CA SER A 53 -13.21 -20.53 6.74
C SER A 53 -14.24 -21.16 7.67
N THR A 54 -13.81 -22.07 8.57
CA THR A 54 -14.68 -22.74 9.53
C THR A 54 -14.48 -22.19 10.95
N PRO A 55 -15.18 -21.09 11.32
CA PRO A 55 -15.05 -20.54 12.66
C PRO A 55 -15.67 -21.50 13.68
N THR A 56 -14.83 -22.04 14.57
CA THR A 56 -15.25 -23.07 15.56
C THR A 56 -15.31 -22.53 16.98
N GLN A 57 -14.74 -21.37 17.24
CA GLN A 57 -14.75 -20.77 18.57
C GLN A 57 -15.69 -19.57 18.66
N ARG A 58 -16.24 -19.33 19.85
CA ARG A 58 -17.11 -18.18 20.14
C ARG A 58 -16.38 -17.14 20.97
N LEU A 59 -16.40 -15.90 20.52
CA LEU A 59 -16.03 -14.73 21.30
C LEU A 59 -17.32 -13.94 21.59
N GLY A 60 -17.96 -14.20 22.72
CA GLY A 60 -19.30 -13.69 23.00
C GLY A 60 -20.32 -14.19 21.97
N PRO A 61 -21.11 -13.30 21.33
CA PRO A 61 -22.11 -13.69 20.34
C PRO A 61 -21.49 -14.01 18.95
N LYS A 62 -20.18 -13.79 18.74
CA LYS A 62 -19.52 -13.91 17.44
C LYS A 62 -18.66 -15.17 17.35
N LEU A 63 -18.72 -15.81 16.17
CA LEU A 63 -17.84 -16.92 15.83
C LEU A 63 -16.50 -16.38 15.34
N ILE A 64 -15.41 -16.97 15.81
CA ILE A 64 -14.03 -16.63 15.43
C ILE A 64 -13.26 -17.89 15.02
N VAL A 65 -12.21 -17.69 14.23
CA VAL A 65 -11.23 -18.73 13.92
C VAL A 65 -10.41 -19.06 15.17
N PRO A 66 -10.03 -20.33 15.41
CA PRO A 66 -9.21 -20.71 16.54
C PRO A 66 -7.92 -19.87 16.59
N PRO A 67 -7.57 -19.28 17.73
CA PRO A 67 -6.35 -18.45 17.85
C PRO A 67 -5.08 -19.16 17.43
N ARG A 68 -5.00 -20.48 17.64
CA ARG A 68 -3.84 -21.32 17.27
C ARG A 68 -3.51 -21.22 15.77
N THR A 69 -4.53 -21.07 14.92
CA THR A 69 -4.36 -20.92 13.47
C THR A 69 -3.90 -19.51 13.10
N LEU A 70 -4.27 -18.50 13.88
CA LEU A 70 -3.92 -17.10 13.59
C LEU A 70 -2.56 -16.68 14.19
N VAL A 71 -2.15 -17.31 15.31
CA VAL A 71 -0.92 -16.89 16.03
C VAL A 71 0.32 -16.83 15.15
N PRO A 72 0.66 -17.84 14.33
CA PRO A 72 1.90 -17.77 13.53
C PRO A 72 1.94 -16.57 12.58
N ILE A 73 0.82 -16.31 11.88
CA ILE A 73 0.76 -15.20 10.93
C ILE A 73 0.68 -13.85 11.64
N LEU A 74 0.01 -13.77 12.79
CA LEU A 74 -0.03 -12.56 13.61
C LEU A 74 1.35 -12.21 14.17
N VAL A 75 2.15 -13.21 14.55
CA VAL A 75 3.53 -13.01 15.01
C VAL A 75 4.39 -12.48 13.86
N ALA A 76 4.33 -13.10 12.67
CA ALA A 76 5.10 -12.65 11.51
C ALA A 76 4.69 -11.23 11.07
N TRP A 77 3.39 -10.95 11.04
CA TRP A 77 2.86 -9.63 10.73
C TRP A 77 3.24 -8.58 11.78
N GLY A 78 3.06 -8.87 13.07
CA GLY A 78 3.43 -7.98 14.16
C GLY A 78 4.93 -7.69 14.21
N PHE A 79 5.77 -8.70 13.93
CA PHE A 79 7.21 -8.53 13.81
C PHE A 79 7.57 -7.59 12.65
N SER A 80 6.90 -7.75 11.49
CA SER A 80 7.10 -6.86 10.35
C SER A 80 6.71 -5.42 10.67
N LEU A 81 5.58 -5.21 11.37
CA LEU A 81 5.17 -3.89 11.83
C LEU A 81 6.15 -3.28 12.84
N ALA A 82 6.70 -4.09 13.75
CA ALA A 82 7.70 -3.63 14.71
C ALA A 82 8.99 -3.15 14.02
N ILE A 83 9.43 -3.83 12.96
CA ILE A 83 10.58 -3.39 12.15
C ILE A 83 10.25 -2.05 11.47
N LEU A 84 9.09 -1.92 10.83
CA LEU A 84 8.67 -0.69 10.16
C LEU A 84 8.53 0.48 11.15
N GLY A 85 8.06 0.20 12.36
CA GLY A 85 8.06 1.17 13.46
C GLY A 85 9.48 1.63 13.84
N ALA A 86 10.43 0.72 13.92
CA ALA A 86 11.83 1.04 14.20
C ALA A 86 12.51 1.82 13.05
N GLU A 87 12.10 1.59 11.80
CA GLU A 87 12.52 2.33 10.61
C GLU A 87 11.86 3.72 10.52
N ASN A 88 10.82 3.98 11.32
CA ASN A 88 9.91 5.13 11.23
C ASN A 88 9.13 5.20 9.91
N ASP A 89 8.83 4.04 9.32
CA ASP A 89 8.06 3.93 8.09
C ASP A 89 6.58 3.68 8.35
N ILE A 90 5.86 4.76 8.64
CA ILE A 90 4.43 4.71 8.96
C ILE A 90 3.61 4.40 7.73
N GLY A 91 4.04 4.87 6.55
CA GLY A 91 3.32 4.66 5.29
C GLY A 91 3.25 3.18 4.91
N PHE A 92 4.39 2.49 4.94
CA PHE A 92 4.42 1.05 4.67
C PHE A 92 3.84 0.22 5.82
N ALA A 93 3.91 0.67 7.07
CA ALA A 93 3.22 0.02 8.18
C ALA A 93 1.70 0.03 7.97
N LEU A 94 1.13 1.15 7.54
CA LEU A 94 -0.28 1.27 7.18
C LEU A 94 -0.64 0.37 5.98
N LEU A 95 0.20 0.34 4.95
CA LEU A 95 0.03 -0.52 3.78
C LEU A 95 -0.01 -2.00 4.17
N LEU A 96 0.97 -2.45 4.97
CA LEU A 96 1.05 -3.84 5.44
C LEU A 96 -0.13 -4.20 6.33
N PHE A 97 -0.58 -3.27 7.17
CA PHE A 97 -1.76 -3.43 8.00
C PHE A 97 -3.02 -3.63 7.13
N ALA A 98 -3.26 -2.74 6.17
CA ALA A 98 -4.42 -2.81 5.28
C ALA A 98 -4.43 -4.09 4.44
N LEU A 99 -3.26 -4.48 3.90
CA LEU A 99 -3.08 -5.71 3.14
C LEU A 99 -3.44 -6.95 3.97
N PHE A 100 -2.90 -7.04 5.19
CA PHE A 100 -3.16 -8.18 6.09
C PHE A 100 -4.64 -8.32 6.44
N ILE A 101 -5.29 -7.23 6.86
CA ILE A 101 -6.72 -7.25 7.21
C ILE A 101 -7.59 -7.59 6.00
N SER A 102 -7.24 -7.06 4.82
CA SER A 102 -7.98 -7.37 3.59
C SER A 102 -7.89 -8.84 3.21
N LEU A 103 -6.69 -9.43 3.25
CA LEU A 103 -6.48 -10.85 2.96
C LEU A 103 -7.16 -11.74 4.01
N LEU A 104 -7.07 -11.38 5.28
CA LEU A 104 -7.75 -12.10 6.35
C LEU A 104 -9.27 -12.08 6.14
N TRP A 105 -9.83 -10.94 5.75
CA TRP A 105 -11.26 -10.84 5.45
C TRP A 105 -11.65 -11.66 4.21
N VAL A 106 -10.91 -11.55 3.12
CA VAL A 106 -11.17 -12.30 1.89
C VAL A 106 -11.11 -13.82 2.13
N THR A 107 -10.18 -14.27 2.99
CA THR A 107 -9.99 -15.70 3.28
C THR A 107 -11.07 -16.25 4.24
N THR A 108 -11.42 -15.48 5.27
CA THR A 108 -12.32 -15.93 6.34
C THR A 108 -13.79 -15.61 6.05
N GLY A 109 -14.08 -14.60 5.24
CA GLY A 109 -15.43 -14.06 5.03
C GLY A 109 -16.02 -13.34 6.25
N LEU A 110 -15.30 -13.25 7.38
CA LEU A 110 -15.81 -12.76 8.65
C LEU A 110 -15.57 -11.25 8.80
N LYS A 111 -16.64 -10.45 8.74
CA LYS A 111 -16.60 -9.00 8.99
C LYS A 111 -16.05 -8.65 10.39
N THR A 112 -16.09 -9.58 11.33
CA THR A 112 -15.55 -9.41 12.70
C THR A 112 -14.08 -9.02 12.67
N TYR A 113 -13.27 -9.59 11.76
CA TYR A 113 -11.84 -9.27 11.65
C TYR A 113 -11.60 -7.86 11.08
N VAL A 114 -12.48 -7.38 10.21
CA VAL A 114 -12.41 -5.99 9.72
C VAL A 114 -12.68 -5.02 10.88
N VAL A 115 -13.71 -5.30 11.68
CA VAL A 115 -14.07 -4.46 12.84
C VAL A 115 -12.96 -4.48 13.90
N LEU A 116 -12.43 -5.66 14.23
CA LEU A 116 -11.29 -5.81 15.16
C LEU A 116 -10.04 -5.11 14.61
N GLY A 117 -9.76 -5.29 13.32
CA GLY A 117 -8.65 -4.61 12.65
C GLY A 117 -8.80 -3.09 12.71
N MET A 118 -9.97 -2.57 12.41
CA MET A 118 -10.22 -1.13 12.51
C MET A 118 -10.04 -0.62 13.96
N GLY A 119 -10.52 -1.36 14.94
CA GLY A 119 -10.30 -1.04 16.36
C GLY A 119 -8.81 -1.04 16.74
N LEU A 120 -8.06 -2.05 16.30
CA LEU A 120 -6.61 -2.12 16.50
C LEU A 120 -5.87 -0.99 15.77
N PHE A 121 -6.33 -0.63 14.57
CA PHE A 121 -5.76 0.50 13.83
C PHE A 121 -5.94 1.83 14.58
N VAL A 122 -7.16 2.13 15.02
CA VAL A 122 -7.44 3.37 15.75
C VAL A 122 -6.69 3.39 17.09
N GLY A 123 -6.72 2.30 17.84
CA GLY A 123 -5.98 2.17 19.10
C GLY A 123 -4.46 2.25 18.90
N GLY A 124 -3.94 1.57 17.89
CA GLY A 124 -2.53 1.61 17.51
C GLY A 124 -2.09 2.99 17.04
N ALA A 125 -2.88 3.66 16.21
CA ALA A 125 -2.61 5.02 15.75
C ALA A 125 -2.56 6.01 16.93
N PHE A 126 -3.49 5.89 17.88
CA PHE A 126 -3.50 6.69 19.08
C PHE A 126 -2.25 6.42 19.94
N PHE A 127 -1.89 5.16 20.15
CA PHE A 127 -0.67 4.79 20.88
C PHE A 127 0.58 5.36 20.20
N VAL A 128 0.75 5.12 18.88
CA VAL A 128 1.93 5.56 18.13
C VAL A 128 2.01 7.10 18.08
N ALA A 129 0.88 7.79 17.96
CA ALA A 129 0.84 9.26 17.99
C ALA A 129 1.38 9.86 19.29
N ASN A 130 1.21 9.16 20.44
CA ASN A 130 1.72 9.64 21.72
C ASN A 130 3.21 9.34 21.94
N TYR A 131 3.76 8.32 21.27
CA TYR A 131 5.15 7.90 21.49
C TYR A 131 6.11 8.32 20.37
N PHE A 132 5.63 8.57 19.17
CA PHE A 132 6.46 8.92 18.00
C PHE A 132 6.19 10.35 17.53
N SER A 133 7.17 11.24 17.72
CA SER A 133 7.07 12.66 17.39
C SER A 133 6.72 12.92 15.91
N GLN A 134 7.20 12.08 15.00
CA GLN A 134 6.88 12.19 13.55
C GLN A 134 5.40 11.91 13.26
N VAL A 135 4.80 10.93 13.96
CA VAL A 135 3.36 10.62 13.82
C VAL A 135 2.53 11.74 14.41
N HIS A 136 2.94 12.22 15.59
CA HIS A 136 2.29 13.34 16.24
C HIS A 136 2.27 14.59 15.34
N SER A 137 3.40 14.94 14.72
CA SER A 137 3.47 16.09 13.82
C SER A 137 2.62 15.91 12.57
N ARG A 138 2.58 14.73 11.96
CA ARG A 138 1.75 14.44 10.78
C ARG A 138 0.25 14.51 11.10
N ILE A 139 -0.17 13.97 12.24
CA ILE A 139 -1.57 14.06 12.71
C ILE A 139 -1.90 15.51 13.07
N GLY A 140 -1.01 16.20 13.79
CA GLY A 140 -1.18 17.61 14.13
C GLY A 140 -1.36 18.49 12.90
N PHE A 141 -0.52 18.32 11.88
CA PHE A 141 -0.66 19.03 10.60
C PHE A 141 -1.96 18.66 9.87
N TRP A 142 -2.36 17.41 9.90
CA TRP A 142 -3.60 16.96 9.27
C TRP A 142 -4.84 17.57 9.93
N LEU A 143 -4.84 17.69 11.26
CA LEU A 143 -5.95 18.28 12.02
C LEU A 143 -5.97 19.82 11.93
N ASP A 144 -4.82 20.46 12.17
CA ASP A 144 -4.65 21.92 12.17
C ASP A 144 -3.42 22.34 11.34
N PRO A 145 -3.53 22.38 9.99
CA PRO A 145 -2.41 22.70 9.11
C PRO A 145 -2.00 24.16 9.13
N TRP A 146 -2.89 25.05 9.58
CA TRP A 146 -2.69 26.49 9.49
C TRP A 146 -2.04 27.08 10.73
N SER A 147 -1.79 26.29 11.77
CA SER A 147 -1.03 26.77 12.92
C SER A 147 0.42 27.10 12.52
N ALA A 148 0.97 28.18 13.06
CA ALA A 148 2.34 28.60 12.75
C ALA A 148 3.38 27.51 13.08
N ALA A 149 3.16 26.74 14.15
CA ALA A 149 4.04 25.64 14.56
C ALA A 149 4.05 24.49 13.54
N HIS A 150 2.89 24.09 13.05
CA HIS A 150 2.77 23.02 12.05
C HIS A 150 3.27 23.47 10.69
N TRP A 151 2.97 24.72 10.30
CA TRP A 151 3.45 25.27 9.03
C TRP A 151 4.98 25.35 8.96
N ALA A 152 5.63 25.72 10.03
CA ALA A 152 7.09 25.78 10.08
C ALA A 152 7.76 24.41 9.92
N THR A 153 7.08 23.32 10.27
CA THR A 153 7.64 21.96 10.25
C THR A 153 7.20 21.11 9.06
N SER A 154 6.09 21.45 8.42
CA SER A 154 5.44 20.60 7.40
C SER A 154 4.74 21.39 6.30
N ASN A 155 5.32 22.52 5.83
CA ASN A 155 4.74 23.36 4.78
C ASN A 155 4.58 22.67 3.41
N GLN A 156 5.30 21.57 3.16
CA GLN A 156 5.26 20.79 1.93
C GLN A 156 3.81 20.44 1.51
N ILE A 157 3.00 19.95 2.45
CA ILE A 157 1.62 19.53 2.15
C ILE A 157 0.74 20.76 1.85
N GLY A 158 0.91 21.85 2.61
CA GLY A 158 0.20 23.10 2.38
C GLY A 158 0.52 23.72 1.03
N LEU A 159 1.81 23.72 0.64
CA LEU A 159 2.23 24.14 -0.70
C LEU A 159 1.59 23.26 -1.79
N GLY A 160 1.48 21.95 -1.55
CA GLY A 160 0.77 21.05 -2.44
C GLY A 160 -0.70 21.40 -2.63
N TRP A 161 -1.40 21.87 -1.57
CA TRP A 161 -2.79 22.32 -1.72
C TRP A 161 -2.91 23.64 -2.50
N PHE A 162 -1.95 24.54 -2.35
CA PHE A 162 -1.93 25.76 -3.19
C PHE A 162 -1.70 25.40 -4.66
N SER A 163 -0.83 24.43 -4.93
CA SER A 163 -0.60 23.88 -6.27
C SER A 163 -1.88 23.28 -6.86
N LEU A 164 -2.57 22.42 -6.11
CA LEU A 164 -3.87 21.85 -6.50
C LEU A 164 -4.92 22.95 -6.79
N ALA A 165 -4.97 23.98 -5.95
CA ALA A 165 -5.91 25.10 -6.13
C ALA A 165 -5.55 25.93 -7.37
N ALA A 166 -4.27 26.14 -7.65
CA ALA A 166 -3.80 26.87 -8.82
C ALA A 166 -4.16 26.16 -10.14
N GLY A 167 -4.19 24.82 -10.14
CA GLY A 167 -4.51 24.03 -11.34
C GLY A 167 -5.96 24.15 -11.80
N GLY A 168 -6.90 24.46 -10.92
CA GLY A 168 -8.31 24.60 -11.28
C GLY A 168 -8.88 23.37 -11.98
N VAL A 169 -9.70 23.56 -13.02
CA VAL A 169 -10.35 22.43 -13.73
C VAL A 169 -9.42 21.82 -14.80
N THR A 170 -8.77 22.66 -15.59
CA THR A 170 -8.01 22.23 -16.79
C THR A 170 -6.49 22.22 -16.61
N GLY A 171 -6.02 22.69 -15.47
CA GLY A 171 -4.59 22.83 -15.19
C GLY A 171 -3.97 24.12 -15.74
N THR A 172 -2.75 24.38 -15.29
CA THR A 172 -1.93 25.49 -15.78
C THR A 172 -1.22 25.15 -17.11
N GLY A 173 -1.16 23.87 -17.46
CA GLY A 173 -0.41 23.33 -18.58
C GLY A 173 0.90 22.64 -18.14
N LEU A 174 1.34 21.65 -18.91
CA LEU A 174 2.53 20.86 -18.61
C LEU A 174 3.78 21.76 -18.58
N GLY A 175 4.49 21.73 -17.45
CA GLY A 175 5.69 22.51 -17.21
C GLY A 175 5.46 24.01 -17.03
N LEU A 176 4.22 24.48 -16.99
CA LEU A 176 3.86 25.91 -16.79
C LEU A 176 3.44 26.22 -15.34
N GLY A 177 3.31 25.20 -14.51
CA GLY A 177 3.04 25.35 -13.08
C GLY A 177 4.27 25.77 -12.27
N GLN A 178 4.08 26.01 -11.00
CA GLN A 178 5.14 26.34 -10.03
C GLN A 178 5.40 25.19 -9.03
N SER A 179 4.90 23.99 -9.33
CA SER A 179 5.03 22.81 -8.48
C SER A 179 6.50 22.46 -8.14
N GLY A 180 7.45 22.86 -8.99
CA GLY A 180 8.89 22.70 -8.74
C GLY A 180 9.40 23.37 -7.45
N ASN A 181 8.65 24.31 -6.88
CA ASN A 181 8.98 24.96 -5.62
C ASN A 181 8.57 24.13 -4.38
N ILE A 182 7.84 23.03 -4.58
CA ILE A 182 7.38 22.16 -3.50
C ILE A 182 8.47 21.12 -3.20
N PRO A 183 8.92 20.99 -1.94
CA PRO A 183 9.86 19.95 -1.56
C PRO A 183 9.31 18.56 -1.92
N PHE A 184 10.16 17.68 -2.46
CA PHE A 184 9.83 16.29 -2.82
C PHE A 184 8.68 16.14 -3.83
N ILE A 185 8.46 17.15 -4.68
CA ILE A 185 7.37 17.15 -5.68
C ILE A 185 7.45 15.96 -6.63
N THR A 186 8.64 15.53 -7.01
CA THR A 186 8.84 14.41 -7.92
C THR A 186 8.63 13.03 -7.28
N SER A 187 8.60 12.96 -5.95
CA SER A 187 8.43 11.71 -5.21
C SER A 187 7.02 11.58 -4.61
N ASP A 188 6.86 11.95 -3.37
CA ASP A 188 5.63 11.76 -2.61
C ASP A 188 4.56 12.85 -2.81
N MET A 189 4.92 13.97 -3.47
CA MET A 189 3.99 15.04 -3.81
C MET A 189 3.63 15.12 -5.30
N ILE A 190 4.02 14.13 -6.12
CA ILE A 190 3.78 14.14 -7.56
C ILE A 190 2.30 14.31 -7.94
N PHE A 191 1.39 13.81 -7.10
CA PHE A 191 -0.05 13.96 -7.31
C PHE A 191 -0.51 15.42 -7.23
N ALA A 192 0.16 16.26 -6.43
CA ALA A 192 -0.09 17.70 -6.40
C ALA A 192 0.38 18.38 -7.69
N ALA A 193 1.53 17.98 -8.25
CA ALA A 193 1.99 18.47 -9.55
C ALA A 193 1.02 18.11 -10.67
N VAL A 194 0.52 16.88 -10.70
CA VAL A 194 -0.52 16.45 -11.65
C VAL A 194 -1.75 17.35 -11.54
N GLY A 195 -2.18 17.65 -10.31
CA GLY A 195 -3.33 18.53 -10.09
C GLY A 195 -3.10 19.98 -10.50
N GLU A 196 -1.86 20.50 -10.38
CA GLU A 196 -1.52 21.84 -10.87
C GLU A 196 -1.46 21.89 -12.40
N GLU A 197 -0.75 20.98 -13.00
CA GLU A 197 -0.46 21.04 -14.44
C GLU A 197 -1.62 20.57 -15.33
N LEU A 198 -2.33 19.52 -14.89
CA LEU A 198 -3.46 18.91 -15.62
C LEU A 198 -4.83 19.23 -15.01
N GLY A 199 -4.86 19.90 -13.86
CA GLY A 199 -6.08 20.30 -13.19
C GLY A 199 -6.89 19.13 -12.62
N PHE A 200 -8.14 19.43 -12.27
CA PHE A 200 -9.07 18.43 -11.76
C PHE A 200 -9.33 17.28 -12.73
N LEU A 201 -9.31 17.56 -14.05
CA LEU A 201 -9.45 16.52 -15.08
C LEU A 201 -8.28 15.53 -15.05
N GLY A 202 -7.05 16.01 -14.84
CA GLY A 202 -5.88 15.15 -14.69
C GLY A 202 -5.94 14.28 -13.43
N ILE A 203 -6.42 14.84 -12.32
CA ILE A 203 -6.66 14.07 -11.08
C ILE A 203 -7.66 12.95 -11.32
N ILE A 204 -8.81 13.24 -11.94
CA ILE A 204 -9.83 12.22 -12.26
C ILE A 204 -9.24 11.14 -13.15
N LEU A 205 -8.51 11.53 -14.19
CA LEU A 205 -7.88 10.56 -15.11
C LEU A 205 -6.95 9.60 -14.36
N VAL A 206 -6.07 10.10 -13.51
CA VAL A 206 -5.14 9.27 -12.72
C VAL A 206 -5.91 8.32 -11.78
N VAL A 207 -6.93 8.83 -11.06
CA VAL A 207 -7.76 8.00 -10.18
C VAL A 207 -8.47 6.91 -10.97
N CYS A 208 -9.08 7.24 -12.12
CA CYS A 208 -9.75 6.27 -12.98
C CYS A 208 -8.79 5.18 -13.49
N LEU A 209 -7.56 5.54 -13.90
CA LEU A 209 -6.55 4.58 -14.33
C LEU A 209 -6.19 3.60 -13.21
N PHE A 210 -6.01 4.07 -11.98
CA PHE A 210 -5.78 3.17 -10.84
C PHE A 210 -7.00 2.30 -10.52
N VAL A 211 -8.21 2.83 -10.61
CA VAL A 211 -9.45 2.05 -10.42
C VAL A 211 -9.56 0.93 -11.46
N VAL A 212 -9.29 1.23 -12.73
CA VAL A 212 -9.28 0.22 -13.81
C VAL A 212 -8.18 -0.81 -13.56
N PHE A 213 -6.95 -0.39 -13.22
CA PHE A 213 -5.84 -1.29 -12.91
C PHE A 213 -6.18 -2.25 -11.77
N VAL A 214 -6.71 -1.73 -10.66
CA VAL A 214 -7.12 -2.52 -9.50
C VAL A 214 -8.29 -3.45 -9.84
N GLY A 215 -9.25 -2.96 -10.63
CA GLY A 215 -10.38 -3.76 -11.12
C GLY A 215 -9.92 -4.97 -11.94
N GLU A 216 -9.02 -4.76 -12.91
CA GLU A 216 -8.46 -5.85 -13.72
C GLU A 216 -7.58 -6.79 -12.92
N GLY A 217 -6.79 -6.28 -11.97
CA GLY A 217 -6.00 -7.12 -11.08
C GLY A 217 -6.87 -8.05 -10.21
N PHE A 218 -7.98 -7.56 -9.66
CA PHE A 218 -8.93 -8.41 -8.94
C PHE A 218 -9.68 -9.37 -9.87
N ARG A 219 -9.94 -8.97 -11.11
CA ARG A 219 -10.53 -9.86 -12.13
C ARG A 219 -9.58 -11.03 -12.44
N ILE A 220 -8.27 -10.78 -12.59
CA ILE A 220 -7.25 -11.83 -12.73
C ILE A 220 -7.30 -12.78 -11.52
N ALA A 221 -7.38 -12.23 -10.31
CA ALA A 221 -7.47 -13.03 -9.09
C ALA A 221 -8.73 -13.92 -9.05
N GLN A 222 -9.88 -13.42 -9.51
CA GLN A 222 -11.14 -14.19 -9.51
C GLN A 222 -11.12 -15.38 -10.47
N HIS A 223 -10.37 -15.30 -11.57
CA HIS A 223 -10.26 -16.38 -12.56
C HIS A 223 -9.11 -17.37 -12.26
N ALA A 224 -8.40 -17.19 -11.18
CA ALA A 224 -7.29 -18.08 -10.81
C ALA A 224 -7.78 -19.46 -10.33
N HIS A 225 -7.12 -20.50 -10.79
CA HIS A 225 -7.49 -21.90 -10.55
C HIS A 225 -7.12 -22.44 -9.17
N SER A 226 -6.10 -21.86 -8.54
CA SER A 226 -5.70 -22.26 -7.18
C SER A 226 -5.89 -21.11 -6.17
N ASP A 227 -6.15 -21.47 -4.93
CA ASP A 227 -6.30 -20.52 -3.83
C ASP A 227 -5.02 -19.70 -3.61
N PHE A 228 -3.86 -20.32 -3.78
CA PHE A 228 -2.59 -19.62 -3.66
C PHE A 228 -2.43 -18.55 -4.75
N VAL A 229 -2.67 -18.89 -6.00
CA VAL A 229 -2.56 -17.95 -7.14
C VAL A 229 -3.60 -16.83 -7.00
N ARG A 230 -4.83 -17.19 -6.62
CA ARG A 230 -5.91 -16.23 -6.37
C ARG A 230 -5.55 -15.21 -5.29
N LEU A 231 -5.10 -15.69 -4.12
CA LEU A 231 -4.73 -14.81 -3.02
C LEU A 231 -3.47 -14.01 -3.31
N THR A 232 -2.53 -14.58 -4.08
CA THR A 232 -1.33 -13.87 -4.54
C THR A 232 -1.69 -12.71 -5.47
N ALA A 233 -2.51 -12.96 -6.50
CA ALA A 233 -2.96 -11.91 -7.40
C ALA A 233 -3.77 -10.83 -6.66
N ALA A 234 -4.65 -11.23 -5.75
CA ALA A 234 -5.39 -10.30 -4.89
C ALA A 234 -4.47 -9.47 -3.99
N ALA A 235 -3.45 -10.08 -3.38
CA ALA A 235 -2.49 -9.41 -2.52
C ALA A 235 -1.64 -8.38 -3.28
N LEU A 236 -1.11 -8.75 -4.45
CA LEU A 236 -0.31 -7.87 -5.30
C LEU A 236 -1.15 -6.69 -5.79
N THR A 237 -2.38 -6.95 -6.24
CA THR A 237 -3.32 -5.91 -6.65
C THR A 237 -3.68 -4.96 -5.51
N ALA A 238 -4.02 -5.52 -4.34
CA ALA A 238 -4.34 -4.74 -3.14
C ALA A 238 -3.15 -3.88 -2.68
N THR A 239 -1.91 -4.40 -2.76
CA THR A 239 -0.70 -3.65 -2.44
C THR A 239 -0.59 -2.39 -3.29
N MET A 240 -0.76 -2.52 -4.62
CA MET A 240 -0.73 -1.38 -5.55
C MET A 240 -1.89 -0.41 -5.30
N GLY A 241 -3.11 -0.95 -5.13
CA GLY A 241 -4.31 -0.15 -4.89
C GLY A 241 -4.23 0.65 -3.58
N PHE A 242 -3.82 0.03 -2.48
CA PHE A 242 -3.65 0.73 -1.21
C PHE A 242 -2.51 1.75 -1.25
N GLN A 243 -1.39 1.42 -1.89
CA GLN A 243 -0.29 2.37 -2.04
C GLN A 243 -0.74 3.62 -2.80
N ALA A 244 -1.42 3.47 -3.94
CA ALA A 244 -1.98 4.59 -4.69
C ALA A 244 -3.03 5.36 -3.88
N PHE A 245 -3.95 4.65 -3.22
CA PHE A 245 -4.99 5.27 -2.40
C PHE A 245 -4.42 6.10 -1.25
N PHE A 246 -3.47 5.55 -0.48
CA PHE A 246 -2.94 6.24 0.69
C PHE A 246 -2.17 7.51 0.34
N ILE A 247 -1.41 7.52 -0.75
CA ILE A 247 -0.70 8.72 -1.16
C ILE A 247 -1.66 9.79 -1.71
N MET A 248 -2.60 9.41 -2.57
CA MET A 248 -3.59 10.32 -3.10
C MET A 248 -4.48 10.89 -1.98
N ALA A 249 -4.97 10.04 -1.08
CA ALA A 249 -5.78 10.45 0.07
C ALA A 249 -5.00 11.35 1.05
N GLY A 250 -3.69 11.10 1.22
CA GLY A 250 -2.81 11.94 2.03
C GLY A 250 -2.61 13.33 1.44
N VAL A 251 -2.37 13.43 0.14
CA VAL A 251 -2.24 14.71 -0.57
C VAL A 251 -3.56 15.50 -0.55
N LEU A 252 -4.69 14.80 -0.71
CA LEU A 252 -6.04 15.41 -0.66
C LEU A 252 -6.56 15.68 0.77
N ARG A 253 -5.76 15.43 1.81
CA ARG A 253 -6.17 15.59 3.22
C ARG A 253 -7.33 14.69 3.66
N ILE A 254 -7.63 13.62 2.95
CA ILE A 254 -8.62 12.62 3.40
C ILE A 254 -8.04 11.80 4.55
N LEU A 255 -6.73 11.48 4.46
CA LEU A 255 -5.95 10.78 5.47
C LEU A 255 -4.72 11.60 5.87
N PRO A 256 -4.08 11.31 7.02
CA PRO A 256 -2.77 11.85 7.34
C PRO A 256 -1.76 11.47 6.26
N PHE A 257 -0.86 12.39 5.92
CA PHE A 257 0.13 12.19 4.87
C PHE A 257 1.11 11.06 5.20
N THR A 258 1.22 10.08 4.32
CA THR A 258 2.00 8.87 4.54
C THR A 258 3.44 8.95 4.05
N GLY A 259 3.71 9.74 3.00
CA GLY A 259 5.04 9.88 2.40
C GLY A 259 5.50 8.66 1.61
N ILE A 260 4.57 7.78 1.18
CA ILE A 260 4.86 6.69 0.24
C ILE A 260 4.80 7.20 -1.20
N THR A 261 5.43 6.48 -2.13
CA THR A 261 5.46 6.88 -3.54
C THR A 261 4.21 6.48 -4.29
N LEU A 262 3.71 7.34 -5.20
CA LEU A 262 2.62 6.96 -6.11
C LEU A 262 3.17 5.99 -7.18
N PRO A 263 2.61 4.76 -7.30
CA PRO A 263 3.12 3.78 -8.25
C PRO A 263 3.19 4.33 -9.69
N PHE A 264 4.27 4.02 -10.39
CA PHE A 264 4.60 4.42 -11.77
C PHE A 264 4.82 5.93 -12.01
N MET A 265 4.28 6.81 -11.18
CA MET A 265 4.35 8.25 -11.39
C MET A 265 5.46 8.92 -10.57
N ALA A 266 5.68 8.44 -9.35
CA ALA A 266 6.68 9.03 -8.46
C ALA A 266 8.10 8.62 -8.87
N TYR A 267 9.03 9.55 -8.73
CA TYR A 267 10.46 9.27 -8.86
C TYR A 267 10.93 8.38 -7.71
N GLY A 268 11.34 7.15 -8.04
CA GLY A 268 11.84 6.18 -7.07
C GLY A 268 12.25 4.89 -7.77
N GLY A 269 13.55 4.69 -8.03
CA GLY A 269 14.04 3.54 -8.79
C GLY A 269 13.61 2.20 -8.21
N SER A 270 13.73 2.02 -6.90
CA SER A 270 13.33 0.77 -6.21
C SER A 270 11.84 0.51 -6.31
N SER A 271 11.02 1.56 -6.11
CA SER A 271 9.57 1.48 -6.20
C SER A 271 9.13 1.15 -7.62
N LEU A 272 9.73 1.79 -8.62
CA LEU A 272 9.42 1.55 -10.02
C LEU A 272 9.70 0.10 -10.42
N VAL A 273 10.89 -0.42 -10.07
CA VAL A 273 11.25 -1.82 -10.35
C VAL A 273 10.27 -2.77 -9.66
N ALA A 274 9.97 -2.56 -8.37
CA ALA A 274 9.02 -3.40 -7.63
C ALA A 274 7.63 -3.38 -8.27
N ASN A 275 7.16 -2.22 -8.70
CA ASN A 275 5.85 -2.07 -9.34
C ASN A 275 5.78 -2.78 -10.70
N TYR A 276 6.85 -2.71 -11.51
CA TYR A 276 6.92 -3.49 -12.75
C TYR A 276 6.99 -5.00 -12.51
N VAL A 277 7.67 -5.45 -11.45
CA VAL A 277 7.65 -6.87 -11.04
C VAL A 277 6.22 -7.30 -10.66
N ILE A 278 5.47 -6.49 -9.92
CA ILE A 278 4.06 -6.77 -9.60
C ILE A 278 3.23 -6.92 -10.88
N VAL A 279 3.36 -5.99 -11.83
CA VAL A 279 2.64 -6.06 -13.11
C VAL A 279 3.02 -7.32 -13.89
N ALA A 280 4.31 -7.63 -13.98
CA ALA A 280 4.78 -8.82 -14.67
C ALA A 280 4.21 -10.12 -14.07
N LEU A 281 4.13 -10.19 -12.74
CA LEU A 281 3.50 -11.31 -12.03
C LEU A 281 2.01 -11.40 -12.30
N LEU A 282 1.28 -10.28 -12.29
CA LEU A 282 -0.15 -10.25 -12.63
C LEU A 282 -0.40 -10.66 -14.08
N LEU A 283 0.42 -10.20 -15.02
CA LEU A 283 0.34 -10.59 -16.43
C LEU A 283 0.63 -12.08 -16.61
N ARG A 284 1.62 -12.63 -15.90
CA ARG A 284 1.94 -14.06 -15.94
C ARG A 284 0.78 -14.90 -15.42
N ILE A 285 0.16 -14.52 -14.30
CA ILE A 285 -1.02 -15.18 -13.75
C ILE A 285 -2.20 -15.09 -14.75
N SER A 286 -2.39 -13.95 -15.40
CA SER A 286 -3.43 -13.76 -16.41
C SER A 286 -3.24 -14.69 -17.62
N ASP A 287 -1.99 -14.85 -18.09
CA ASP A 287 -1.66 -15.73 -19.21
C ASP A 287 -1.89 -17.21 -18.85
N GLU A 288 -1.49 -17.63 -17.66
CA GLU A 288 -1.74 -18.98 -17.16
C GLU A 288 -3.25 -19.30 -17.08
N ASN A 289 -4.04 -18.37 -16.51
CA ASN A 289 -5.51 -18.51 -16.48
C ASN A 289 -6.11 -18.67 -17.88
N ALA A 290 -5.62 -17.92 -18.88
CA ALA A 290 -6.11 -17.99 -20.27
C ALA A 290 -5.65 -19.29 -20.97
N GLY A 291 -4.46 -19.79 -20.66
CA GLY A 291 -3.92 -21.04 -21.20
C GLY A 291 -4.72 -22.26 -20.78
N GLU A 292 -5.12 -22.33 -19.52
CA GLU A 292 -5.92 -23.44 -18.98
C GLU A 292 -7.35 -23.46 -19.56
N VAL A 293 -7.98 -22.30 -19.74
CA VAL A 293 -9.30 -22.19 -20.41
C VAL A 293 -9.22 -22.75 -21.82
N ARG A 294 -8.14 -22.46 -22.58
CA ARG A 294 -7.94 -22.99 -23.94
C ARG A 294 -7.67 -24.50 -23.92
N GLY A 295 -6.86 -25.00 -22.98
CA GLY A 295 -6.57 -26.42 -22.84
C GLY A 295 -7.81 -27.24 -22.48
N GLY A 296 -8.68 -26.75 -21.60
CA GLY A 296 -9.95 -27.38 -21.25
C GLY A 296 -10.91 -27.46 -22.42
N GLN A 297 -11.01 -26.41 -23.24
CA GLN A 297 -11.87 -26.42 -24.44
C GLN A 297 -11.42 -27.40 -25.53
N VAL A 298 -10.12 -27.65 -25.65
CA VAL A 298 -9.59 -28.64 -26.61
C VAL A 298 -9.93 -30.05 -26.15
N LEU A 299 -9.83 -30.35 -24.86
CA LEU A 299 -10.19 -31.67 -24.32
C LEU A 299 -11.68 -32.00 -24.44
N ASP A 300 -12.56 -31.01 -24.33
CA ASP A 300 -14.02 -31.21 -24.49
C ASP A 300 -14.42 -31.44 -25.97
N LEU A 301 -13.63 -30.95 -26.94
CA LEU A 301 -13.88 -31.16 -28.36
C LEU A 301 -13.43 -32.54 -28.85
N ASP A 302 -12.46 -33.16 -28.16
CA ASP A 302 -11.96 -34.51 -28.50
C ASP A 302 -12.82 -35.64 -27.87
N LEU A 303 -13.84 -35.30 -27.08
CA LEU A 303 -14.78 -36.25 -26.44
C LEU A 303 -16.16 -36.29 -27.09
N VAL A 304 -16.40 -35.55 -28.20
CA VAL A 304 -17.62 -35.53 -29.00
C VAL A 304 -17.36 -36.15 -30.37
#